data_edb0042e0b83e1119bc7794ddddbc4fe
#
_entry.id   edb0042e0b83e1119bc7794ddddbc4fe
#
_cell.length_a   1.000
_cell.length_b   1.000
_cell.length_c   1.000
_cell.angle_alpha   90.00
_cell.angle_beta   90.00
_cell.angle_gamma   90.00
#
_symmetry.space_group_name_H-M   'P 1'
#
loop_
_entity.id
_entity.type
_entity.pdbx_description
1 polymer ?
#
loop_
_entity_poly.entity_id
_entity_poly.type
_entity_poly.pdbx_seq_one_letter_code
_entity_poly.pdbx_strand_id
1 'polypeptide(L)'
;DRVSFKLPTPDGRSISLSDARYQNKVVIIELMGSWCPNCIDESRFLAPFYRKYQSKGVEVIGMAFEYSPDIAVSGPKIANFKKKIGIDYEVVFAGTPNDETIAQVLPMLHKINGYPTTFIIDKKGIVREIHTGFTGPGTGVYYTDWTQEFEKTIQTLLNEK
;
A
#
# COMPACT_ATOMS: atom_id res chain seq x y z
N ASP A 1 -6.85 16.01 -1.20
CA ASP A 1 -7.82 15.01 -1.64
C ASP A 1 -7.84 13.84 -0.67
N ARG A 2 -9.00 13.19 -0.57
CA ARG A 2 -9.19 12.04 0.31
C ARG A 2 -9.33 10.78 -0.51
N VAL A 3 -8.73 9.69 0.01
CA VAL A 3 -8.88 8.35 -0.55
C VAL A 3 -10.03 7.65 0.17
N SER A 4 -10.87 6.96 -0.58
CA SER A 4 -11.97 6.18 -0.03
C SER A 4 -12.10 4.88 -0.82
N PHE A 5 -12.23 3.75 -0.11
CA PHE A 5 -12.45 2.44 -0.73
C PHE A 5 -13.04 1.47 0.29
N LYS A 6 -13.63 0.41 -0.22
CA LYS A 6 -14.03 -0.76 0.56
C LYS A 6 -13.77 -1.99 -0.30
N LEU A 7 -12.80 -2.80 0.09
CA LEU A 7 -12.31 -3.89 -0.75
C LEU A 7 -12.13 -5.19 0.05
N PRO A 8 -12.27 -6.36 -0.62
CA PRO A 8 -12.15 -7.64 0.06
C PRO A 8 -10.70 -8.03 0.30
N THR A 9 -10.47 -8.76 1.39
CA THR A 9 -9.23 -9.49 1.63
C THR A 9 -9.32 -10.87 0.98
N PRO A 10 -8.17 -11.56 0.78
CA PRO A 10 -8.19 -12.93 0.26
C PRO A 10 -8.99 -13.92 1.11
N ASP A 11 -9.11 -13.68 2.41
CA ASP A 11 -9.83 -14.55 3.36
C ASP A 11 -11.29 -14.14 3.57
N GLY A 12 -11.82 -13.25 2.72
CA GLY A 12 -13.25 -12.92 2.68
C GLY A 12 -13.71 -11.82 3.62
N ARG A 13 -12.79 -11.14 4.29
CA ARG A 13 -13.14 -9.95 5.08
C ARG A 13 -13.22 -8.74 4.16
N SER A 14 -13.73 -7.63 4.67
CA SER A 14 -13.81 -6.36 3.94
C SER A 14 -13.05 -5.29 4.72
N ILE A 15 -12.21 -4.54 4.02
CA ILE A 15 -11.41 -3.47 4.62
C ILE A 15 -11.81 -2.14 3.99
N SER A 16 -12.07 -1.15 4.82
CA SER A 16 -12.35 0.23 4.42
C SER A 16 -11.41 1.16 5.17
N LEU A 17 -11.00 2.23 4.51
CA LEU A 17 -10.17 3.26 5.16
C LEU A 17 -10.93 3.95 6.30
N SER A 18 -12.27 3.88 6.30
CA SER A 18 -13.10 4.39 7.39
C SER A 18 -13.15 3.47 8.62
N ASP A 19 -12.57 2.27 8.54
CA ASP A 19 -12.54 1.37 9.70
C ASP A 19 -11.80 2.00 10.87
N ALA A 20 -12.26 1.69 12.10
CA ALA A 20 -11.72 2.29 13.32
C ALA A 20 -10.20 2.17 13.46
N ARG A 21 -9.63 1.07 13.00
CA ARG A 21 -8.18 0.83 13.12
C ARG A 21 -7.32 1.83 12.33
N TYR A 22 -7.92 2.50 11.34
CA TYR A 22 -7.20 3.48 10.50
C TYR A 22 -7.43 4.92 10.91
N GLN A 23 -8.33 5.17 11.86
CA GLN A 23 -8.65 6.52 12.31
C GLN A 23 -7.51 7.08 13.16
N ASN A 24 -7.14 8.34 12.91
CA ASN A 24 -6.05 9.04 13.59
C ASN A 24 -4.70 8.34 13.44
N LYS A 25 -4.52 7.60 12.35
CA LYS A 25 -3.25 6.94 12.01
C LYS A 25 -2.66 7.57 10.77
N VAL A 26 -1.34 7.52 10.67
CA VAL A 26 -0.66 7.72 9.39
C VAL A 26 -0.82 6.42 8.61
N VAL A 27 -1.43 6.48 7.44
CA VAL A 27 -1.72 5.28 6.64
C VAL A 27 -0.91 5.32 5.36
N ILE A 28 -0.20 4.23 5.10
CA ILE A 28 0.56 4.03 3.87
C ILE A 28 -0.23 3.04 3.02
N ILE A 29 -0.59 3.42 1.80
CA ILE A 29 -1.27 2.54 0.86
C ILE A 29 -0.35 2.27 -0.31
N GLU A 30 0.02 1.01 -0.50
CA GLU A 30 0.82 0.56 -1.63
C GLU A 30 -0.07 -0.07 -2.68
N LEU A 31 -0.22 0.60 -3.84
CA LEU A 31 -0.85 0.01 -5.01
C LEU A 31 0.16 -0.92 -5.66
N MET A 32 -0.12 -2.20 -5.69
CA MET A 32 0.87 -3.21 -6.06
C MET A 32 0.21 -4.37 -6.81
N GLY A 33 1.03 -5.32 -7.22
CA GLY A 33 0.60 -6.59 -7.78
C GLY A 33 1.62 -7.65 -7.44
N SER A 34 1.17 -8.89 -7.21
CA SER A 34 2.07 -10.00 -6.89
C SER A 34 3.01 -10.35 -8.06
N TRP A 35 2.70 -9.87 -9.26
CA TRP A 35 3.46 -10.06 -10.50
C TRP A 35 4.58 -9.03 -10.68
N CYS A 36 4.68 -8.04 -9.82
CA CYS A 36 5.52 -6.84 -10.02
C CYS A 36 6.81 -6.94 -9.19
N PRO A 37 8.01 -7.03 -9.83
CA PRO A 37 9.27 -7.14 -9.10
C PRO A 37 9.58 -5.97 -8.17
N ASN A 38 9.35 -4.74 -8.62
CA ASN A 38 9.59 -3.55 -7.76
C ASN A 38 8.62 -3.50 -6.58
N CYS A 39 7.42 -4.05 -6.74
CA CYS A 39 6.46 -4.17 -5.64
C CYS A 39 6.96 -5.14 -4.58
N ILE A 40 7.62 -6.22 -5.00
CA ILE A 40 8.24 -7.18 -4.08
C ILE A 40 9.28 -6.46 -3.22
N ASP A 41 10.15 -5.66 -3.84
CA ASP A 41 11.20 -4.91 -3.13
C ASP A 41 10.60 -3.91 -2.14
N GLU A 42 9.57 -3.16 -2.54
CA GLU A 42 8.91 -2.22 -1.63
C GLU A 42 8.20 -2.94 -0.50
N SER A 43 7.51 -4.04 -0.79
CA SER A 43 6.81 -4.81 0.25
C SER A 43 7.80 -5.40 1.25
N ARG A 44 8.99 -5.81 0.81
CA ARG A 44 10.06 -6.27 1.71
C ARG A 44 10.59 -5.16 2.60
N PHE A 45 10.55 -3.92 2.14
CA PHE A 45 10.86 -2.77 2.97
C PHE A 45 9.70 -2.47 3.94
N LEU A 46 8.47 -2.46 3.44
CA LEU A 46 7.31 -2.08 4.25
C LEU A 46 6.97 -3.09 5.34
N ALA A 47 7.21 -4.37 5.13
CA ALA A 47 6.87 -5.40 6.12
C ALA A 47 7.58 -5.17 7.47
N PRO A 48 8.93 -5.02 7.53
CA PRO A 48 9.58 -4.71 8.81
C PRO A 48 9.31 -3.28 9.27
N PHE A 49 9.11 -2.34 8.35
CA PHE A 49 8.74 -0.97 8.69
C PHE A 49 7.42 -0.93 9.45
N TYR A 50 6.43 -1.68 8.99
CA TYR A 50 5.13 -1.80 9.66
C TYR A 50 5.29 -2.34 11.09
N ARG A 51 6.06 -3.41 11.27
CA ARG A 51 6.30 -3.98 12.60
C ARG A 51 6.95 -2.97 13.54
N LYS A 52 7.83 -2.12 13.02
CA LYS A 52 8.51 -1.07 13.81
C LYS A 52 7.56 0.05 14.22
N TYR A 53 6.67 0.46 13.33
CA TYR A 53 5.87 1.68 13.50
C TYR A 53 4.40 1.47 13.85
N GLN A 54 3.90 0.25 13.76
CA GLN A 54 2.48 -0.03 14.01
C GLN A 54 2.02 0.45 15.39
N SER A 55 2.82 0.18 16.42
CA SER A 55 2.51 0.64 17.78
C SER A 55 2.67 2.15 17.97
N LYS A 56 3.30 2.82 17.03
CA LYS A 56 3.52 4.27 17.08
C LYS A 56 2.47 5.06 16.29
N GLY A 57 1.49 4.37 15.69
CA GLY A 57 0.39 5.01 15.00
C GLY A 57 0.46 4.96 13.48
N VAL A 58 1.21 4.02 12.92
CA VAL A 58 1.27 3.80 11.46
C VAL A 58 0.51 2.54 11.10
N GLU A 59 -0.33 2.63 10.06
CA GLU A 59 -0.95 1.48 9.42
C GLU A 59 -0.52 1.41 7.97
N VAL A 60 -0.48 0.20 7.43
CA VAL A 60 -0.13 -0.06 6.03
C VAL A 60 -1.23 -0.92 5.41
N ILE A 61 -1.60 -0.61 4.19
CA ILE A 61 -2.54 -1.42 3.40
C ILE A 61 -1.89 -1.66 2.04
N GLY A 62 -1.77 -2.92 1.66
CA GLY A 62 -1.46 -3.29 0.28
C GLY A 62 -2.75 -3.34 -0.52
N MET A 63 -2.78 -2.69 -1.67
CA MET A 63 -3.94 -2.70 -2.56
C MET A 63 -3.51 -3.41 -3.84
N ALA A 64 -3.92 -4.68 -3.98
CA ALA A 64 -3.42 -5.56 -5.03
C ALA A 64 -4.29 -5.51 -6.29
N PHE A 65 -3.65 -5.16 -7.41
CA PHE A 65 -4.21 -5.29 -8.76
C PHE A 65 -3.58 -6.51 -9.40
N GLU A 66 -4.40 -7.50 -9.73
CA GLU A 66 -3.93 -8.79 -10.26
C GLU A 66 -4.48 -9.01 -11.68
N TYR A 67 -3.91 -9.95 -12.41
CA TYR A 67 -4.31 -10.17 -13.81
C TYR A 67 -5.69 -10.81 -13.95
N SER A 68 -6.13 -11.61 -12.97
CA SER A 68 -7.47 -12.15 -12.99
C SER A 68 -8.44 -11.31 -12.17
N PRO A 69 -9.63 -10.97 -12.71
CA PRO A 69 -10.66 -10.26 -11.93
C PRO A 69 -11.35 -11.16 -10.91
N ASP A 70 -11.14 -12.46 -10.99
CA ASP A 70 -11.76 -13.44 -10.10
C ASP A 70 -10.93 -13.59 -8.82
N ILE A 71 -11.51 -13.24 -7.67
CA ILE A 71 -10.83 -13.37 -6.38
C ILE A 71 -10.49 -14.83 -6.05
N ALA A 72 -11.25 -15.80 -6.58
CA ALA A 72 -10.94 -17.21 -6.39
C ALA A 72 -9.60 -17.60 -7.03
N VAL A 73 -9.17 -16.86 -8.06
CA VAL A 73 -7.86 -17.04 -8.72
C VAL A 73 -6.81 -16.14 -8.10
N SER A 74 -7.12 -14.87 -7.92
CA SER A 74 -6.15 -13.86 -7.47
C SER A 74 -5.92 -13.88 -5.96
N GLY A 75 -6.95 -14.26 -5.18
CA GLY A 75 -6.83 -14.31 -3.73
C GLY A 75 -5.71 -15.22 -3.23
N PRO A 76 -5.60 -16.47 -3.71
CA PRO A 76 -4.49 -17.34 -3.34
C PRO A 76 -3.12 -16.78 -3.68
N LYS A 77 -2.98 -16.06 -4.80
CA LYS A 77 -1.73 -15.41 -5.18
C LYS A 77 -1.35 -14.30 -4.20
N ILE A 78 -2.32 -13.52 -3.76
CA ILE A 78 -2.11 -12.47 -2.77
C ILE A 78 -1.74 -13.09 -1.42
N ALA A 79 -2.47 -14.11 -0.98
CA ALA A 79 -2.21 -14.80 0.28
C ALA A 79 -0.80 -15.40 0.30
N ASN A 80 -0.39 -16.03 -0.81
CA ASN A 80 0.95 -16.59 -0.95
C ASN A 80 2.03 -15.51 -0.93
N PHE A 81 1.77 -14.40 -1.58
CA PHE A 81 2.67 -13.23 -1.59
C PHE A 81 2.89 -12.71 -0.16
N LYS A 82 1.80 -12.52 0.60
CA LYS A 82 1.88 -12.10 2.01
C LYS A 82 2.75 -13.04 2.83
N LYS A 83 2.51 -14.33 2.69
CA LYS A 83 3.23 -15.35 3.43
C LYS A 83 4.72 -15.36 3.07
N LYS A 84 5.01 -15.29 1.79
CA LYS A 84 6.39 -15.35 1.27
C LYS A 84 7.23 -14.15 1.70
N ILE A 85 6.63 -12.96 1.70
CA ILE A 85 7.31 -11.72 2.11
C ILE A 85 7.35 -11.57 3.63
N GLY A 86 6.37 -12.14 4.34
CA GLY A 86 6.20 -11.95 5.79
C GLY A 86 5.44 -10.67 6.12
N ILE A 87 4.37 -10.41 5.37
CA ILE A 87 3.53 -9.22 5.54
C ILE A 87 2.50 -9.46 6.64
N ASP A 88 2.49 -8.58 7.65
CA ASP A 88 1.51 -8.61 8.74
C ASP A 88 0.38 -7.60 8.55
N TYR A 89 0.55 -6.61 7.67
CA TYR A 89 -0.51 -5.65 7.36
C TYR A 89 -1.51 -6.25 6.36
N GLU A 90 -2.68 -5.62 6.26
CA GLU A 90 -3.72 -6.10 5.36
C GLU A 90 -3.37 -5.84 3.90
N VAL A 91 -3.69 -6.81 3.05
CA VAL A 91 -3.64 -6.66 1.60
C VAL A 91 -5.02 -6.95 1.05
N VAL A 92 -5.59 -5.99 0.34
CA VAL A 92 -6.91 -6.10 -0.25
C VAL A 92 -6.81 -6.33 -1.76
N PHE A 93 -7.85 -6.95 -2.33
CA PHE A 93 -7.93 -7.19 -3.76
C PHE A 93 -8.72 -6.07 -4.43
N ALA A 94 -8.09 -5.38 -5.37
CA ALA A 94 -8.67 -4.20 -6.02
C ALA A 94 -9.16 -4.47 -7.45
N GLY A 95 -8.89 -5.64 -8.01
CA GLY A 95 -9.28 -5.98 -9.38
C GLY A 95 -8.07 -6.08 -10.30
N THR A 96 -8.27 -5.78 -11.58
CA THR A 96 -7.21 -5.87 -12.60
C THR A 96 -6.54 -4.52 -12.80
N PRO A 97 -5.27 -4.50 -13.26
CA PRO A 97 -4.50 -3.25 -13.39
C PRO A 97 -4.84 -2.51 -14.70
N ASN A 98 -6.12 -2.24 -14.95
CA ASN A 98 -6.54 -1.43 -16.09
C ASN A 98 -7.16 -0.12 -15.61
N ASP A 99 -7.16 0.89 -16.48
CA ASP A 99 -7.58 2.24 -16.13
C ASP A 99 -9.04 2.31 -15.66
N GLU A 100 -9.91 1.49 -16.24
CA GLU A 100 -11.33 1.45 -15.86
C GLU A 100 -11.51 0.93 -14.44
N THR A 101 -10.83 -0.17 -14.07
CA THR A 101 -10.87 -0.72 -12.73
C THR A 101 -10.28 0.26 -11.71
N ILE A 102 -9.16 0.89 -12.06
CA ILE A 102 -8.51 1.88 -11.21
C ILE A 102 -9.46 3.05 -10.94
N ALA A 103 -10.15 3.54 -11.97
CA ALA A 103 -11.11 4.65 -11.82
C ALA A 103 -12.31 4.27 -10.94
N GLN A 104 -12.73 3.01 -10.95
CA GLN A 104 -13.80 2.52 -10.09
C GLN A 104 -13.38 2.45 -8.62
N VAL A 105 -12.15 2.00 -8.36
CA VAL A 105 -11.63 1.81 -7.00
C VAL A 105 -11.13 3.12 -6.41
N LEU A 106 -10.45 3.92 -7.22
CA LEU A 106 -9.87 5.19 -6.82
C LEU A 106 -10.29 6.30 -7.79
N PRO A 107 -11.54 6.80 -7.65
CA PRO A 107 -12.10 7.76 -8.62
C PRO A 107 -11.29 9.06 -8.76
N MET A 108 -10.47 9.40 -7.76
CA MET A 108 -9.63 10.59 -7.82
C MET A 108 -8.41 10.41 -8.73
N LEU A 109 -8.11 9.18 -9.17
CA LEU A 109 -7.03 8.89 -10.10
C LEU A 109 -7.59 8.61 -11.49
N HIS A 110 -6.97 9.18 -12.50
CA HIS A 110 -7.34 8.89 -13.89
C HIS A 110 -6.60 7.64 -14.37
N LYS A 111 -5.37 7.44 -13.92
CA LYS A 111 -4.57 6.26 -14.22
C LYS A 111 -3.41 6.13 -13.22
N ILE A 112 -2.82 4.94 -13.17
CA ILE A 112 -1.58 4.68 -12.43
C ILE A 112 -0.45 4.61 -13.45
N ASN A 113 0.57 5.46 -13.29
CA ASN A 113 1.69 5.55 -14.22
C ASN A 113 2.71 4.44 -14.04
N GLY A 114 2.65 3.70 -12.96
CA GLY A 114 3.57 2.60 -12.69
C GLY A 114 3.27 1.93 -11.36
N TYR A 115 3.85 0.76 -11.16
CA TYR A 115 3.73 -0.01 -9.93
C TYR A 115 5.12 -0.22 -9.33
N PRO A 116 5.27 -0.11 -8.02
CA PRO A 116 4.22 0.29 -7.08
C PRO A 116 3.93 1.79 -7.14
N THR A 117 2.72 2.17 -6.75
CA THR A 117 2.38 3.56 -6.46
C THR A 117 1.95 3.63 -5.00
N THR A 118 2.51 4.55 -4.24
CA THR A 118 2.34 4.59 -2.80
C THR A 118 1.80 5.94 -2.36
N PHE A 119 0.70 5.90 -1.63
CA PHE A 119 0.12 7.08 -0.98
C PHE A 119 0.54 7.13 0.48
N ILE A 120 0.89 8.33 0.95
CA ILE A 120 1.06 8.57 2.38
C ILE A 120 -0.06 9.51 2.82
N ILE A 121 -0.87 9.04 3.76
CA ILE A 121 -2.08 9.71 4.24
C ILE A 121 -1.85 10.10 5.70
N ASP A 122 -2.14 11.36 6.04
CA ASP A 122 -1.96 11.86 7.39
C ASP A 122 -3.10 11.43 8.33
N LYS A 123 -2.99 11.81 9.60
CA LYS A 123 -3.99 11.45 10.63
C LYS A 123 -5.37 12.01 10.38
N LYS A 124 -5.48 13.02 9.51
CA LYS A 124 -6.76 13.65 9.13
C LYS A 124 -7.35 13.04 7.86
N GLY A 125 -6.69 12.02 7.29
CA GLY A 125 -7.16 11.34 6.08
C GLY A 125 -6.81 12.06 4.79
N ILE A 126 -5.85 12.98 4.83
CA ILE A 126 -5.44 13.76 3.66
C ILE A 126 -4.19 13.15 3.05
N VAL A 127 -4.20 12.97 1.73
CA VAL A 127 -3.02 12.48 0.99
C VAL A 127 -1.95 13.58 1.00
N ARG A 128 -0.81 13.27 1.58
CA ARG A 128 0.31 14.20 1.72
C ARG A 128 1.41 13.95 0.70
N GLU A 129 1.60 12.72 0.28
CA GLU A 129 2.58 12.35 -0.74
C GLU A 129 2.08 11.20 -1.58
N ILE A 130 2.52 11.17 -2.85
CA ILE A 130 2.30 10.08 -3.80
C ILE A 130 3.65 9.79 -4.44
N HIS A 131 4.09 8.54 -4.33
CA HIS A 131 5.33 8.06 -4.96
C HIS A 131 5.00 7.03 -6.01
N THR A 132 5.58 7.16 -7.21
CA THR A 132 5.46 6.17 -8.28
C THR A 132 6.79 5.47 -8.46
N GLY A 133 6.77 4.13 -8.46
CA GLY A 133 7.97 3.31 -8.55
C GLY A 133 8.64 3.13 -7.20
N PHE A 134 9.71 2.35 -7.19
CA PHE A 134 10.49 2.08 -5.99
C PHE A 134 11.95 1.83 -6.36
N THR A 135 12.83 2.50 -5.64
CA THR A 135 14.28 2.37 -5.81
C THR A 135 14.76 1.29 -4.85
N GLY A 136 14.89 0.04 -5.34
CA GLY A 136 15.18 -1.13 -4.53
C GLY A 136 16.61 -1.20 -3.99
N PRO A 137 16.88 -2.18 -3.10
CA PRO A 137 18.19 -2.30 -2.42
C PRO A 137 19.38 -2.38 -3.35
N GLY A 138 19.21 -2.93 -4.57
CA GLY A 138 20.28 -3.04 -5.56
C GLY A 138 20.78 -1.70 -6.09
N THR A 139 20.10 -0.59 -5.82
CA THR A 139 20.51 0.74 -6.28
C THR A 139 21.46 1.46 -5.30
N GLY A 140 21.80 0.83 -4.15
CA GLY A 140 22.76 1.38 -3.20
C GLY A 140 22.29 2.66 -2.54
N VAL A 141 22.99 3.77 -2.78
CA VAL A 141 22.72 5.06 -2.16
C VAL A 141 21.30 5.58 -2.47
N TYR A 142 20.75 5.30 -3.64
CA TYR A 142 19.41 5.72 -4.00
C TYR A 142 18.36 5.04 -3.10
N TYR A 143 18.55 3.77 -2.81
CA TYR A 143 17.68 3.05 -1.88
C TYR A 143 17.80 3.63 -0.46
N THR A 144 19.02 3.85 0.01
CA THR A 144 19.27 4.40 1.35
C THR A 144 18.63 5.79 1.49
N ASP A 145 18.85 6.67 0.51
CA ASP A 145 18.28 8.02 0.53
C ASP A 145 16.75 7.96 0.53
N TRP A 146 16.17 7.12 -0.32
CA TRP A 146 14.71 6.98 -0.42
C TRP A 146 14.10 6.51 0.90
N THR A 147 14.68 5.47 1.52
CA THR A 147 14.17 4.92 2.78
C THR A 147 14.31 5.89 3.93
N GLN A 148 15.39 6.67 3.98
CA GLN A 148 15.59 7.69 5.01
C GLN A 148 14.57 8.84 4.85
N GLU A 149 14.36 9.33 3.65
CA GLU A 149 13.37 10.37 3.37
C GLU A 149 11.95 9.89 3.68
N PHE A 150 11.64 8.65 3.33
CA PHE A 150 10.35 8.04 3.63
C PHE A 150 10.11 8.00 5.13
N GLU A 151 11.08 7.49 5.89
CA GLU A 151 10.96 7.38 7.35
C GLU A 151 10.83 8.76 7.98
N LYS A 152 11.57 9.74 7.49
CA LYS A 152 11.50 11.13 7.97
C LYS A 152 10.12 11.74 7.74
N THR A 153 9.54 11.52 6.57
CA THR A 153 8.18 11.95 6.25
C THR A 153 7.18 11.34 7.23
N ILE A 154 7.26 10.03 7.47
CA ILE A 154 6.36 9.35 8.39
C ILE A 154 6.50 9.91 9.80
N GLN A 155 7.71 10.12 10.29
CA GLN A 155 7.94 10.70 11.61
C GLN A 155 7.36 12.10 11.72
N THR A 156 7.50 12.93 10.67
CA THR A 156 6.93 14.28 10.63
C THR A 156 5.40 14.22 10.75
N LEU A 157 4.76 13.33 9.99
CA LEU A 157 3.29 13.20 10.01
C LEU A 157 2.79 12.65 11.33
N LEU A 158 3.53 11.74 11.97
CA LEU A 158 3.19 11.21 13.29
C LEU A 158 3.21 12.31 14.36
N ASN A 159 4.06 13.32 14.22
CA ASN A 159 4.17 14.42 15.16
C ASN A 159 3.12 15.51 14.94
N GLU A 160 2.38 15.49 13.83
CA GLU A 160 1.26 16.39 13.61
C GLU A 160 0.07 16.02 14.48
N LYS A 161 -0.76 17.01 14.81
CA LYS A 161 -1.97 16.76 15.62
C LYS A 161 -3.14 16.27 14.76
#